data_73ea4618268d5804c8e40960070ec441
#
_entry.id   73ea4618268d5804c8e40960070ec441
#
_cell.length_a   1.000
_cell.length_b   1.000
_cell.length_c   1.000
_cell.angle_alpha   90.00
_cell.angle_beta   90.00
_cell.angle_gamma   90.00
#
_symmetry.space_group_name_H-M   'P 1'
#
loop_
_entity.id
_entity.type
_entity.pdbx_description
1 polymer ?
#
loop_
_entity_poly.entity_id
_entity_poly.type
_entity_poly.pdbx_seq_one_letter_code
_entity_poly.pdbx_strand_id
1 'polypeptide(L)'
;FDSDQFIKNPEEWKPIPGSLEAIARLNQADYRVVVATNQSGVGRGLFDMATLNAIHDKMHKACSLAGARIDAVFFCPHAADADCHCRKPRSGMLEEIAARYNLSNLNDVPVVGDSLRDLQCASPLGAKLYLVLTGKGMKTQAAGGLPEGTRVFADLAAVVSELA
;
A
#
# COMPACT_ATOMS: atom_id res chain seq x y z
N PHE A 1 -0.50 4.65 9.08
CA PHE A 1 -0.01 6.01 9.39
C PHE A 1 1.07 6.40 8.40
N ASP A 2 0.96 7.60 7.84
CA ASP A 2 1.93 8.15 6.90
C ASP A 2 2.68 9.33 7.54
N SER A 3 3.90 9.57 7.11
CA SER A 3 4.73 10.66 7.65
C SER A 3 5.53 11.33 6.55
N ASP A 4 5.51 12.66 6.50
CA ASP A 4 6.33 13.46 5.59
C ASP A 4 7.84 13.35 5.91
N GLN A 5 8.17 12.91 7.12
CA GLN A 5 9.56 12.72 7.57
C GLN A 5 10.07 11.30 7.40
N PHE A 6 9.32 10.43 6.71
CA PHE A 6 9.56 8.99 6.56
C PHE A 6 9.42 8.23 7.89
N ILE A 7 9.09 6.95 7.80
CA ILE A 7 9.13 6.03 8.93
C ILE A 7 10.52 5.43 8.96
N LYS A 8 11.33 5.80 9.95
CA LYS A 8 12.76 5.51 10.01
C LYS A 8 13.13 4.42 11.01
N ASN A 9 12.20 4.06 11.91
CA ASN A 9 12.41 3.03 12.91
C ASN A 9 11.08 2.39 13.31
N PRO A 10 11.10 1.20 13.97
CA PRO A 10 9.86 0.50 14.35
C PRO A 10 8.93 1.31 15.26
N GLU A 11 9.47 2.16 16.13
CA GLU A 11 8.67 2.97 17.06
C GLU A 11 7.81 4.00 16.34
N GLU A 12 8.23 4.46 15.17
CA GLU A 12 7.47 5.42 14.35
C GLU A 12 6.31 4.77 13.60
N TRP A 13 6.35 3.45 13.39
CA TRP A 13 5.28 2.75 12.70
C TRP A 13 4.07 2.55 13.61
N LYS A 14 2.90 3.00 13.15
CA LYS A 14 1.63 2.85 13.86
C LYS A 14 0.52 2.52 12.88
N PRO A 15 -0.34 1.53 13.18
CA PRO A 15 -1.51 1.25 12.35
C PRO A 15 -2.53 2.39 12.47
N ILE A 16 -3.23 2.65 11.38
CA ILE A 16 -4.40 3.54 11.39
C ILE A 16 -5.54 2.78 12.09
N PRO A 17 -6.28 3.40 13.01
CA PRO A 17 -7.39 2.74 13.70
C PRO A 17 -8.37 2.07 12.73
N GLY A 18 -8.73 0.82 13.01
CA GLY A 18 -9.64 0.03 12.18
C GLY A 18 -9.00 -0.69 10.99
N SER A 19 -7.75 -0.39 10.64
CA SER A 19 -7.10 -0.99 9.47
C SER A 19 -6.76 -2.47 9.67
N LEU A 20 -6.27 -2.85 10.84
CA LEU A 20 -5.91 -4.25 11.10
C LEU A 20 -7.14 -5.15 11.10
N GLU A 21 -8.23 -4.70 11.70
CA GLU A 21 -9.52 -5.40 11.72
C GLU A 21 -10.09 -5.52 10.30
N ALA A 22 -9.93 -4.48 9.49
CA ALA A 22 -10.35 -4.50 8.10
C ALA A 22 -9.57 -5.54 7.29
N ILE A 23 -8.26 -5.64 7.49
CA ILE A 23 -7.43 -6.67 6.84
C ILE A 23 -7.87 -8.07 7.30
N ALA A 24 -8.17 -8.25 8.59
CA ALA A 24 -8.68 -9.53 9.09
C ALA A 24 -9.98 -9.94 8.39
N ARG A 25 -10.89 -9.00 8.17
CA ARG A 25 -12.14 -9.25 7.42
C ARG A 25 -11.89 -9.66 5.98
N LEU A 26 -10.93 -9.02 5.31
CA LEU A 26 -10.53 -9.43 3.95
C LEU A 26 -10.00 -10.86 3.92
N ASN A 27 -9.14 -11.21 4.88
CA ASN A 27 -8.62 -12.58 4.96
C ASN A 27 -9.74 -13.60 5.19
N GLN A 28 -10.71 -13.29 6.04
CA GLN A 28 -11.88 -14.14 6.29
C GLN A 28 -12.76 -14.32 5.05
N ALA A 29 -12.75 -13.34 4.15
CA ALA A 29 -13.44 -13.37 2.86
C ALA A 29 -12.56 -13.94 1.73
N ASP A 30 -11.50 -14.64 2.07
CA ASP A 30 -10.56 -15.31 1.14
C ASP A 30 -9.73 -14.35 0.28
N TYR A 31 -9.60 -13.08 0.68
CA TYR A 31 -8.65 -12.18 0.03
C TYR A 31 -7.24 -12.40 0.55
N ARG A 32 -6.29 -12.45 -0.36
CA ARG A 32 -4.87 -12.28 -0.03
C ARG A 32 -4.57 -10.79 -0.01
N VAL A 33 -3.92 -10.31 1.04
CA VAL A 33 -3.57 -8.90 1.20
C VAL A 33 -2.07 -8.74 1.03
N VAL A 34 -1.71 -7.86 0.13
CA VAL A 34 -0.31 -7.56 -0.24
C VAL A 34 -0.08 -6.07 -0.06
N VAL A 35 1.09 -5.70 0.43
CA VAL A 35 1.51 -4.30 0.56
C VAL A 35 2.52 -3.96 -0.53
N ALA A 36 2.32 -2.82 -1.19
CA ALA A 36 3.25 -2.26 -2.18
C ALA A 36 3.62 -0.84 -1.73
N THR A 37 4.86 -0.64 -1.32
CA THR A 37 5.28 0.61 -0.68
C THR A 37 6.58 1.17 -1.23
N ASN A 38 6.64 2.50 -1.43
CA ASN A 38 7.89 3.21 -1.64
C ASN A 38 8.57 3.40 -0.27
N GLN A 39 9.87 3.07 -0.19
CA GLN A 39 10.68 3.22 1.01
C GLN A 39 12.00 3.95 0.67
N SER A 40 11.86 5.15 0.14
CA SER A 40 13.01 5.94 -0.32
C SER A 40 13.98 6.33 0.81
N GLY A 41 13.58 6.21 2.07
CA GLY A 41 14.47 6.40 3.21
C GLY A 41 15.70 5.50 3.18
N VAL A 42 15.58 4.28 2.66
CA VAL A 42 16.71 3.36 2.45
C VAL A 42 17.68 3.95 1.42
N GLY A 43 17.18 4.35 0.25
CA GLY A 43 18.01 4.94 -0.81
C GLY A 43 18.61 6.29 -0.44
N ARG A 44 17.97 7.02 0.49
CA ARG A 44 18.48 8.28 1.04
C ARG A 44 19.47 8.10 2.20
N GLY A 45 19.70 6.85 2.63
CA GLY A 45 20.59 6.55 3.74
C GLY A 45 20.04 6.90 5.12
N LEU A 46 18.72 7.11 5.26
CA LEU A 46 18.09 7.44 6.54
C LEU A 46 17.98 6.23 7.47
N PHE A 47 17.91 5.04 6.89
CA PHE A 47 17.93 3.76 7.62
C PHE A 47 18.34 2.64 6.67
N ASP A 48 18.74 1.51 7.21
CA ASP A 48 19.22 0.35 6.46
C ASP A 48 18.11 -0.72 6.25
N MET A 49 18.45 -1.76 5.51
CA MET A 49 17.54 -2.88 5.25
C MET A 49 17.17 -3.64 6.52
N ALA A 50 18.08 -3.77 7.48
CA ALA A 50 17.79 -4.42 8.76
C ALA A 50 16.71 -3.65 9.53
N THR A 51 16.78 -2.32 9.51
CA THR A 51 15.75 -1.45 10.11
C THR A 51 14.41 -1.59 9.39
N LEU A 52 14.42 -1.61 8.05
CA LEU A 52 13.19 -1.82 7.27
C LEU A 52 12.55 -3.16 7.60
N ASN A 53 13.34 -4.23 7.70
CA ASN A 53 12.85 -5.55 8.09
C ASN A 53 12.25 -5.53 9.50
N ALA A 54 12.84 -4.79 10.45
CA ALA A 54 12.29 -4.63 11.79
C ALA A 54 10.95 -3.89 11.80
N ILE A 55 10.78 -2.89 10.93
CA ILE A 55 9.50 -2.19 10.75
C ILE A 55 8.44 -3.16 10.22
N HIS A 56 8.76 -3.94 9.18
CA HIS A 56 7.85 -4.95 8.62
C HIS A 56 7.51 -6.03 9.64
N ASP A 57 8.47 -6.43 10.47
CA ASP A 57 8.26 -7.43 11.53
C ASP A 57 7.25 -6.94 12.56
N LYS A 58 7.36 -5.68 12.97
CA LYS A 58 6.37 -5.04 13.86
C LYS A 58 4.98 -5.03 13.23
N MET A 59 4.88 -4.71 11.93
CA MET A 59 3.63 -4.75 11.20
C MET A 59 3.01 -6.16 11.21
N HIS A 60 3.79 -7.19 10.91
CA HIS A 60 3.30 -8.56 10.91
C HIS A 60 2.83 -9.02 12.30
N LYS A 61 3.54 -8.64 13.35
CA LYS A 61 3.15 -8.94 14.72
C LYS A 61 1.83 -8.26 15.10
N ALA A 62 1.68 -6.99 14.75
CA ALA A 62 0.43 -6.25 14.99
C ALA A 62 -0.74 -6.89 14.24
N CYS A 63 -0.53 -7.30 12.99
CA CYS A 63 -1.54 -8.02 12.21
C CYS A 63 -1.94 -9.33 12.88
N SER A 64 -0.98 -10.13 13.32
CA SER A 64 -1.25 -11.42 13.99
C SER A 64 -2.08 -11.24 15.25
N LEU A 65 -1.80 -10.21 16.05
CA LEU A 65 -2.58 -9.92 17.26
C LEU A 65 -4.03 -9.53 16.95
N ALA A 66 -4.29 -8.96 15.79
CA ALA A 66 -5.63 -8.59 15.33
C ALA A 66 -6.32 -9.71 14.52
N GLY A 67 -5.69 -10.85 14.37
CA GLY A 67 -6.22 -11.95 13.53
C GLY A 67 -6.09 -11.68 12.04
N ALA A 68 -5.22 -10.76 11.64
CA ALA A 68 -4.98 -10.40 10.25
C ALA A 68 -3.67 -10.98 9.74
N ARG A 69 -3.57 -11.09 8.41
CA ARG A 69 -2.34 -11.55 7.76
C ARG A 69 -2.09 -10.75 6.48
N ILE A 70 -0.85 -10.27 6.34
CA ILE A 70 -0.33 -9.72 5.10
C ILE A 70 0.50 -10.81 4.43
N ASP A 71 0.12 -11.18 3.20
CA ASP A 71 0.72 -12.31 2.49
C ASP A 71 2.14 -12.00 2.02
N ALA A 72 2.39 -10.78 1.56
CA ALA A 72 3.70 -10.34 1.09
C ALA A 72 3.82 -8.82 1.15
N VAL A 73 5.05 -8.33 1.26
CA VAL A 73 5.38 -6.91 1.17
C VAL A 73 6.35 -6.71 0.01
N PHE A 74 5.94 -5.89 -0.94
CA PHE A 74 6.79 -5.43 -2.04
C PHE A 74 7.19 -3.99 -1.76
N PHE A 75 8.46 -3.66 -1.90
CA PHE A 75 8.92 -2.30 -1.62
C PHE A 75 9.94 -1.83 -2.65
N CYS A 76 9.99 -0.51 -2.84
CA CYS A 76 11.02 0.13 -3.63
C CYS A 76 11.90 0.95 -2.69
N PRO A 77 13.18 0.59 -2.51
CA PRO A 77 14.07 1.27 -1.57
C PRO A 77 14.73 2.51 -2.16
N HIS A 78 14.58 2.73 -3.48
CA HIS A 78 15.32 3.76 -4.19
C HIS A 78 14.81 5.17 -3.88
N ALA A 79 15.72 6.15 -3.94
CA ALA A 79 15.37 7.55 -3.82
C ALA A 79 14.56 8.04 -5.02
N ALA A 80 13.90 9.19 -4.89
CA ALA A 80 13.00 9.72 -5.92
C ALA A 80 13.71 10.04 -7.25
N ASP A 81 15.02 10.33 -7.20
CA ASP A 81 15.86 10.64 -8.37
C ASP A 81 16.52 9.39 -8.98
N ALA A 82 16.33 8.22 -8.38
CA ALA A 82 16.87 6.98 -8.93
C ALA A 82 16.10 6.55 -10.19
N ASP A 83 16.83 6.03 -11.18
CA ASP A 83 16.24 5.48 -12.38
C ASP A 83 15.87 4.01 -12.17
N CYS A 84 14.76 3.79 -11.45
CA CYS A 84 14.25 2.46 -11.18
C CYS A 84 12.87 2.26 -11.80
N HIS A 85 12.50 0.99 -12.01
CA HIS A 85 11.19 0.60 -12.53
C HIS A 85 10.14 0.42 -11.42
N CYS A 86 10.56 0.20 -10.18
CA CYS A 86 9.69 -0.20 -9.08
C CYS A 86 9.01 0.96 -8.34
N ARG A 87 9.56 2.18 -8.41
CA ARG A 87 9.03 3.30 -7.64
C ARG A 87 7.69 3.79 -8.21
N LYS A 88 6.64 3.79 -7.38
CA LYS A 88 5.36 4.43 -7.73
C LYS A 88 5.60 5.92 -8.07
N PRO A 89 5.01 6.45 -9.11
CA PRO A 89 3.88 5.96 -9.90
C PRO A 89 4.19 4.93 -11.00
N ARG A 90 5.41 4.47 -11.13
CA ARG A 90 5.74 3.41 -12.08
C ARG A 90 5.13 2.08 -11.62
N SER A 91 4.80 1.20 -12.55
CA SER A 91 4.02 -0.01 -12.31
C SER A 91 4.84 -1.24 -11.88
N GLY A 92 6.16 -1.12 -11.78
CA GLY A 92 7.06 -2.27 -11.59
C GLY A 92 6.73 -3.18 -10.41
N MET A 93 6.39 -2.61 -9.24
CA MET A 93 6.00 -3.43 -8.10
C MET A 93 4.71 -4.21 -8.35
N LEU A 94 3.72 -3.61 -8.99
CA LEU A 94 2.46 -4.29 -9.30
C LEU A 94 2.63 -5.34 -10.39
N GLU A 95 3.53 -5.13 -11.34
CA GLU A 95 3.90 -6.14 -12.33
C GLU A 95 4.55 -7.35 -11.66
N GLU A 96 5.43 -7.13 -10.68
CA GLU A 96 6.00 -8.22 -9.87
C GLU A 96 4.93 -8.98 -9.08
N ILE A 97 3.98 -8.27 -8.49
CA ILE A 97 2.86 -8.88 -7.77
C ILE A 97 2.04 -9.76 -8.73
N ALA A 98 1.71 -9.24 -9.90
CA ALA A 98 0.98 -10.00 -10.91
C ALA A 98 1.72 -11.28 -11.31
N ALA A 99 3.02 -11.18 -11.56
CA ALA A 99 3.87 -12.33 -11.90
C ALA A 99 3.91 -13.35 -10.76
N ARG A 100 4.07 -12.90 -9.52
CA ARG A 100 4.13 -13.76 -8.34
C ARG A 100 2.87 -14.59 -8.14
N TYR A 101 1.72 -14.00 -8.41
CA TYR A 101 0.43 -14.66 -8.22
C TYR A 101 -0.17 -15.22 -9.53
N ASN A 102 0.63 -15.28 -10.59
CA ASN A 102 0.22 -15.81 -11.90
C ASN A 102 -1.00 -15.09 -12.47
N LEU A 103 -1.05 -13.77 -12.33
CA LEU A 103 -2.13 -12.96 -12.87
C LEU A 103 -1.72 -12.36 -14.21
N SER A 104 -2.56 -12.51 -15.23
CA SER A 104 -2.32 -11.91 -16.55
C SER A 104 -2.66 -10.41 -16.59
N ASN A 105 -3.54 -9.97 -15.69
CA ASN A 105 -3.94 -8.58 -15.50
C ASN A 105 -4.43 -8.40 -14.05
N LEU A 106 -4.75 -7.16 -13.67
CA LEU A 106 -5.27 -6.83 -12.34
C LEU A 106 -6.75 -6.41 -12.37
N ASN A 107 -7.51 -6.79 -13.40
CA ASN A 107 -8.89 -6.31 -13.59
C ASN A 107 -9.82 -6.57 -12.40
N ASP A 108 -9.59 -7.65 -11.67
CA ASP A 108 -10.39 -8.02 -10.50
C ASP A 108 -9.68 -7.72 -9.18
N VAL A 109 -8.54 -7.05 -9.21
CA VAL A 109 -7.73 -6.76 -8.03
C VAL A 109 -8.01 -5.36 -7.51
N PRO A 110 -8.53 -5.22 -6.28
CA PRO A 110 -8.63 -3.92 -5.63
C PRO A 110 -7.24 -3.39 -5.26
N VAL A 111 -6.98 -2.15 -5.63
CA VAL A 111 -5.77 -1.43 -5.19
C VAL A 111 -6.22 -0.22 -4.39
N VAL A 112 -5.77 -0.12 -3.15
CA VAL A 112 -6.17 0.90 -2.19
C VAL A 112 -4.95 1.76 -1.84
N GLY A 113 -5.11 3.07 -1.92
CA GLY A 113 -4.05 3.99 -1.56
C GLY A 113 -4.57 5.37 -1.17
N ASP A 114 -3.70 6.18 -0.60
CA ASP A 114 -4.01 7.54 -0.15
C ASP A 114 -3.37 8.61 -1.04
N SER A 115 -2.55 8.21 -2.02
CA SER A 115 -1.86 9.15 -2.90
C SER A 115 -2.15 8.86 -4.37
N LEU A 116 -2.01 9.89 -5.20
CA LEU A 116 -2.22 9.77 -6.64
C LEU A 116 -1.30 8.72 -7.28
N ARG A 117 -0.05 8.65 -6.83
CA ARG A 117 0.92 7.68 -7.37
C ARG A 117 0.54 6.23 -7.09
N ASP A 118 -0.18 5.95 -6.00
CA ASP A 118 -0.69 4.61 -5.70
C ASP A 118 -1.69 4.16 -6.76
N LEU A 119 -2.55 5.08 -7.19
CA LEU A 119 -3.57 4.80 -8.20
C LEU A 119 -2.98 4.80 -9.61
N GLN A 120 -2.04 5.69 -9.89
CA GLN A 120 -1.38 5.78 -11.20
C GLN A 120 -0.55 4.54 -11.53
N CYS A 121 0.07 3.91 -10.55
CA CYS A 121 0.83 2.68 -10.81
C CYS A 121 -0.07 1.48 -11.14
N ALA A 122 -1.31 1.51 -10.68
CA ALA A 122 -2.28 0.42 -10.83
C ALA A 122 -3.18 0.60 -12.06
N SER A 123 -3.46 1.83 -12.45
CA SER A 123 -4.39 2.14 -13.54
C SER A 123 -4.02 1.47 -14.86
N PRO A 124 -2.75 1.48 -15.32
CA PRO A 124 -2.39 0.81 -16.58
C PRO A 124 -2.59 -0.70 -16.57
N LEU A 125 -2.65 -1.32 -15.40
CA LEU A 125 -2.84 -2.77 -15.25
C LEU A 125 -4.32 -3.15 -15.09
N GLY A 126 -5.22 -2.18 -15.17
CA GLY A 126 -6.66 -2.38 -15.14
C GLY A 126 -7.26 -2.63 -13.75
N ALA A 127 -6.52 -2.38 -12.68
CA ALA A 127 -6.96 -2.63 -11.31
C ALA A 127 -8.19 -1.78 -10.94
N LYS A 128 -8.95 -2.27 -9.96
CA LYS A 128 -10.03 -1.50 -9.33
C LYS A 128 -9.41 -0.51 -8.34
N LEU A 129 -9.64 0.78 -8.54
CA LEU A 129 -8.95 1.83 -7.82
C LEU A 129 -9.80 2.42 -6.70
N TYR A 130 -9.23 2.43 -5.50
CA TYR A 130 -9.86 2.95 -4.30
C TYR A 130 -8.95 3.98 -3.63
N LEU A 131 -9.42 5.23 -3.52
CA LEU A 131 -8.75 6.26 -2.73
C LEU A 131 -9.35 6.27 -1.33
N VAL A 132 -8.51 6.19 -0.31
CA VAL A 132 -8.90 6.39 1.09
C VAL A 132 -8.50 7.78 1.56
N LEU A 133 -9.34 8.40 2.40
CA LEU A 133 -9.13 9.77 2.87
C LEU A 133 -8.22 9.87 4.09
N THR A 134 -7.82 8.75 4.68
CA THR A 134 -6.77 8.71 5.70
C THR A 134 -5.41 9.05 5.09
N GLY A 135 -4.41 9.27 5.92
CA GLY A 135 -3.08 9.65 5.44
C GLY A 135 -3.12 10.94 4.63
N LYS A 136 -2.68 10.87 3.39
CA LYS A 136 -2.67 12.01 2.44
C LYS A 136 -3.92 12.10 1.57
N GLY A 137 -4.90 11.23 1.80
CA GLY A 137 -6.06 11.07 0.91
C GLY A 137 -6.89 12.32 0.69
N MET A 138 -7.09 13.14 1.71
CA MET A 138 -7.85 14.40 1.56
C MET A 138 -7.12 15.38 0.65
N LYS A 139 -5.80 15.51 0.78
CA LYS A 139 -4.97 16.35 -0.11
C LYS A 139 -5.01 15.82 -1.54
N THR A 140 -4.94 14.51 -1.70
CA THR A 140 -4.99 13.85 -3.01
C THR A 140 -6.33 14.10 -3.70
N GLN A 141 -7.43 13.98 -2.98
CA GLN A 141 -8.76 14.26 -3.51
C GLN A 141 -8.89 15.74 -3.92
N ALA A 142 -8.43 16.65 -3.08
CA ALA A 142 -8.51 18.09 -3.34
C ALA A 142 -7.66 18.50 -4.56
N ALA A 143 -6.51 17.87 -4.77
CA ALA A 143 -5.65 18.15 -5.92
C ALA A 143 -6.25 17.68 -7.24
N GLY A 144 -7.14 16.69 -7.22
CA GLY A 144 -7.80 16.19 -8.42
C GLY A 144 -6.87 15.34 -9.29
N GLY A 145 -7.30 15.11 -10.54
CA GLY A 145 -6.50 14.33 -11.50
C GLY A 145 -6.52 12.82 -11.24
N LEU A 146 -7.50 12.33 -10.49
CA LEU A 146 -7.63 10.89 -10.19
C LEU A 146 -7.87 10.11 -11.49
N PRO A 147 -7.25 8.91 -11.63
CA PRO A 147 -7.53 8.04 -12.77
C PRO A 147 -9.02 7.72 -12.88
N GLU A 148 -9.49 7.50 -14.10
CA GLU A 148 -10.89 7.13 -14.35
C GLU A 148 -11.25 5.85 -13.59
N GLY A 149 -12.46 5.82 -13.02
CA GLY A 149 -12.96 4.68 -12.26
C GLY A 149 -12.53 4.66 -10.80
N THR A 150 -11.77 5.66 -10.34
CA THR A 150 -11.38 5.75 -8.92
C THR A 150 -12.61 5.99 -8.04
N ARG A 151 -12.77 5.15 -7.02
CA ARG A 151 -13.81 5.31 -6.00
C ARG A 151 -13.16 5.82 -4.71
N VAL A 152 -13.86 6.69 -4.00
CA VAL A 152 -13.34 7.37 -2.79
C VAL A 152 -14.07 6.86 -1.56
N PHE A 153 -13.33 6.49 -0.54
CA PHE A 153 -13.85 6.00 0.74
C PHE A 153 -13.14 6.70 1.91
N ALA A 154 -13.80 6.78 3.05
CA ALA A 154 -13.25 7.44 4.24
C ALA A 154 -11.95 6.79 4.72
N ASP A 155 -11.92 5.45 4.73
CA ASP A 155 -10.80 4.65 5.22
C ASP A 155 -10.83 3.23 4.64
N LEU A 156 -9.84 2.42 5.02
CA LEU A 156 -9.77 1.03 4.59
C LEU A 156 -10.96 0.21 5.07
N ALA A 157 -11.46 0.46 6.26
CA ALA A 157 -12.61 -0.25 6.80
C ALA A 157 -13.85 -0.06 5.91
N ALA A 158 -14.06 1.15 5.39
CA ALA A 158 -15.16 1.45 4.46
C ALA A 158 -15.00 0.72 3.13
N VAL A 159 -13.77 0.66 2.59
CA VAL A 159 -13.48 -0.13 1.38
C VAL A 159 -13.80 -1.60 1.61
N VAL A 160 -13.37 -2.15 2.72
CA VAL A 160 -13.58 -3.58 3.04
C VAL A 160 -15.06 -3.89 3.20
N SER A 161 -15.85 -2.98 3.75
CA SER A 161 -17.32 -3.16 3.85
C SER A 161 -17.99 -3.26 2.48
N GLU A 162 -17.37 -2.68 1.44
CA GLU A 162 -17.85 -2.81 0.06
C GLU A 162 -17.41 -4.17 -0.55
N LEU A 163 -16.21 -4.65 -0.21
CA LEU A 163 -15.62 -5.85 -0.83
C LEU A 163 -16.01 -7.15 -0.14
N ALA A 164 -16.21 -7.11 1.16
CA ALA A 164 -16.47 -8.30 2.00
C ALA A 164 -17.81 -8.21 2.80
#